data_f09ae409189987a1f8dda90d98836083
#
_entry.id   f09ae409189987a1f8dda90d98836083
#
_cell.length_a   1.000
_cell.length_b   1.000
_cell.length_c   1.000
_cell.angle_alpha   90.00
_cell.angle_beta   90.00
_cell.angle_gamma   90.00
#
_symmetry.space_group_name_H-M   'P 1'
#
loop_
_entity.id
_entity.type
_entity.pdbx_description
1 polymer ?
#
loop_
_entity_poly.entity_id
_entity_poly.type
_entity_poly.pdbx_seq_one_letter_code
_entity_poly.pdbx_strand_id
1 'polypeptide(L)'
;DRLATLGAKLIVNALHQLETVGNLPRSAQAVQGITYAEKITKDEAEIDWGNDAQKIDARIRAFNPFPGATSSIGNLSLKLWNSRIPRNAPSGEQAGAGQVLGFGDESVFVKCGAGVIEVLEMQKPGGKRIPAKLCLQGLSEAGEMLRFQAKENSAP
;
A
#
# COMPACT_ATOMS: atom_id res chain seq x y z
N ASP A 1 -14.41 -7.44 0.80
CA ASP A 1 -15.60 -8.01 0.16
C ASP A 1 -15.73 -9.53 0.35
N ARG A 2 -14.69 -10.32 0.11
CA ARG A 2 -14.73 -11.79 0.25
C ARG A 2 -15.13 -12.25 1.67
N LEU A 3 -14.56 -11.65 2.71
CA LEU A 3 -14.90 -11.97 4.10
C LEU A 3 -16.32 -11.54 4.45
N ALA A 4 -16.80 -10.41 3.96
CA ALA A 4 -18.17 -9.95 4.16
C ALA A 4 -19.19 -10.91 3.53
N THR A 5 -18.93 -11.37 2.30
CA THR A 5 -19.78 -12.36 1.62
C THR A 5 -19.79 -13.70 2.36
N LEU A 6 -18.64 -14.16 2.85
CA LEU A 6 -18.55 -15.39 3.64
C LEU A 6 -19.29 -15.25 4.98
N GLY A 7 -19.11 -14.14 5.68
CA GLY A 7 -19.78 -13.85 6.95
C GLY A 7 -21.30 -13.82 6.80
N ALA A 8 -21.82 -13.20 5.74
CA ALA A 8 -23.25 -13.17 5.46
C ALA A 8 -23.84 -14.56 5.27
N LYS A 9 -23.15 -15.47 4.55
CA LYS A 9 -23.59 -16.86 4.39
C LYS A 9 -23.55 -17.63 5.71
N LEU A 10 -22.47 -17.47 6.48
CA LEU A 10 -22.31 -18.19 7.73
C LEU A 10 -23.33 -17.78 8.80
N ILE A 11 -23.67 -16.50 8.90
CA ILE A 11 -24.67 -16.05 9.87
C ILE A 11 -26.07 -16.60 9.54
N VAL A 12 -26.47 -16.61 8.28
CA VAL A 12 -27.74 -17.19 7.86
C VAL A 12 -27.81 -18.68 8.21
N ASN A 13 -26.75 -19.43 7.92
CA ASN A 13 -26.68 -20.86 8.27
C ASN A 13 -26.73 -21.08 9.79
N ALA A 14 -26.03 -20.27 10.57
CA ALA A 14 -26.02 -20.36 12.02
C ALA A 14 -27.42 -20.07 12.62
N LEU A 15 -28.11 -19.05 12.11
CA LEU A 15 -29.48 -18.73 12.54
C LEU A 15 -30.48 -19.85 12.21
N HIS A 16 -30.39 -20.43 11.01
CA HIS A 16 -31.24 -21.56 10.61
C HIS A 16 -30.95 -22.80 11.48
N GLN A 17 -29.68 -23.07 11.79
CA GLN A 17 -29.34 -24.17 12.70
C GLN A 17 -29.84 -23.93 14.11
N LEU A 18 -29.77 -22.70 14.61
CA LEU A 18 -30.31 -22.33 15.92
C LEU A 18 -31.81 -22.51 15.97
N GLU A 19 -32.54 -22.12 14.91
CA GLU A 19 -34.00 -22.27 14.79
C GLU A 19 -34.42 -23.75 14.79
N THR A 20 -33.67 -24.61 14.08
CA THR A 20 -34.03 -26.02 13.90
C THR A 20 -33.58 -26.92 15.05
N VAL A 21 -32.42 -26.66 15.64
CA VAL A 21 -31.78 -27.51 16.65
C VAL A 21 -31.83 -26.90 18.06
N GLY A 22 -32.12 -25.61 18.16
CA GLY A 22 -32.19 -24.86 19.43
C GLY A 22 -30.84 -24.57 20.07
N ASN A 23 -29.73 -25.03 19.47
CA ASN A 23 -28.37 -24.83 19.99
C ASN A 23 -27.34 -24.80 18.88
N LEU A 24 -26.24 -24.09 19.12
CA LEU A 24 -25.07 -24.07 18.25
C LEU A 24 -23.87 -24.70 18.97
N PRO A 25 -23.04 -25.50 18.28
CA PRO A 25 -21.81 -26.03 18.87
C PRO A 25 -20.87 -24.86 19.22
N ARG A 26 -20.29 -24.91 20.40
CA ARG A 26 -19.36 -23.91 20.92
C ARG A 26 -17.99 -24.54 21.13
N SER A 27 -16.95 -23.85 20.71
CA SER A 27 -15.57 -24.17 21.08
C SER A 27 -14.94 -22.95 21.78
N ALA A 28 -14.19 -23.21 22.84
CA ALA A 28 -13.43 -22.14 23.48
C ALA A 28 -12.34 -21.63 22.53
N GLN A 29 -12.18 -20.32 22.48
CA GLN A 29 -11.06 -19.73 21.72
C GLN A 29 -9.74 -20.12 22.37
N ALA A 30 -8.75 -20.46 21.55
CA ALA A 30 -7.40 -20.77 22.04
C ALA A 30 -6.82 -19.55 22.79
N VAL A 31 -6.17 -19.82 23.94
CA VAL A 31 -5.53 -18.76 24.75
C VAL A 31 -4.17 -18.38 24.16
N GLN A 32 -3.52 -19.30 23.44
CA GLN A 32 -2.23 -19.06 22.81
C GLN A 32 -2.40 -18.61 21.35
N GLY A 33 -1.51 -17.72 20.90
CA GLY A 33 -1.52 -17.23 19.50
C GLY A 33 -2.57 -16.15 19.22
N ILE A 34 -3.16 -15.56 20.24
CA ILE A 34 -4.08 -14.42 20.09
C ILE A 34 -3.29 -13.23 19.59
N THR A 35 -3.74 -12.64 18.48
CA THR A 35 -3.23 -11.38 17.95
C THR A 35 -4.35 -10.36 17.89
N TYR A 36 -4.02 -9.11 18.18
CA TYR A 36 -4.96 -8.00 18.09
C TYR A 36 -4.62 -7.17 16.85
N ALA A 37 -5.63 -6.85 16.04
CA ALA A 37 -5.52 -5.90 14.94
C ALA A 37 -5.96 -4.53 15.46
N GLU A 38 -4.99 -3.66 15.72
CA GLU A 38 -5.27 -2.29 16.13
C GLU A 38 -5.83 -1.47 14.97
N LYS A 39 -6.44 -0.33 15.30
CA LYS A 39 -6.96 0.58 14.29
C LYS A 39 -5.79 1.20 13.49
N ILE A 40 -5.84 1.06 12.19
CA ILE A 40 -4.85 1.67 11.28
C ILE A 40 -4.83 3.18 11.47
N THR A 41 -3.65 3.73 11.70
CA THR A 41 -3.40 5.17 11.80
C THR A 41 -2.96 5.76 10.47
N LYS A 42 -3.02 7.09 10.35
CA LYS A 42 -2.54 7.78 9.13
C LYS A 42 -1.02 7.68 8.97
N ASP A 43 -0.30 7.67 10.09
CA ASP A 43 1.17 7.61 10.10
C ASP A 43 1.70 6.24 9.63
N GLU A 44 0.90 5.18 9.83
CA GLU A 44 1.21 3.87 9.26
C GLU A 44 1.09 3.83 7.74
N ALA A 45 0.28 4.72 7.14
CA ALA A 45 0.09 4.79 5.70
C ALA A 45 1.28 5.40 4.96
N GLU A 46 2.20 6.06 5.65
CA GLU A 46 3.39 6.63 5.05
C GLU A 46 4.37 5.52 4.64
N ILE A 47 4.83 5.61 3.38
CA ILE A 47 5.77 4.64 2.81
C ILE A 47 7.19 4.94 3.31
N ASP A 48 7.80 3.94 3.92
CA ASP A 48 9.23 3.92 4.16
C ASP A 48 9.93 3.23 2.98
N TRP A 49 10.57 4.04 2.14
CA TRP A 49 11.29 3.57 0.96
C TRP A 49 12.55 2.77 1.28
N GLY A 50 13.03 2.81 2.53
CA GLY A 50 14.11 1.96 3.03
C GLY A 50 13.77 0.48 3.12
N ASN A 51 12.49 0.13 3.07
CA ASN A 51 12.02 -1.26 3.03
C ASN A 51 12.26 -1.91 1.65
N ASP A 52 12.12 -3.24 1.59
CA ASP A 52 12.12 -3.98 0.33
C ASP A 52 10.87 -3.69 -0.52
N ALA A 53 11.01 -3.85 -1.83
CA ALA A 53 9.94 -3.56 -2.80
C ALA A 53 8.67 -4.38 -2.53
N GLN A 54 8.79 -5.63 -2.06
CA GLN A 54 7.66 -6.51 -1.78
C GLN A 54 6.84 -6.02 -0.59
N LYS A 55 7.52 -5.55 0.48
CA LYS A 55 6.85 -4.95 1.64
C LYS A 55 6.13 -3.65 1.27
N ILE A 56 6.76 -2.83 0.44
CA ILE A 56 6.14 -1.58 -0.04
C ILE A 56 4.91 -1.88 -0.90
N ASP A 57 5.00 -2.84 -1.83
CA ASP A 57 3.86 -3.27 -2.64
C ASP A 57 2.71 -3.81 -1.75
N ALA A 58 3.04 -4.66 -0.78
CA ALA A 58 2.04 -5.17 0.16
C ALA A 58 1.37 -4.05 0.95
N ARG A 59 2.13 -3.02 1.37
CA ARG A 59 1.61 -1.86 2.09
C ARG A 59 0.69 -1.02 1.22
N ILE A 60 1.06 -0.73 -0.04
CA ILE A 60 0.20 -0.01 -0.99
C ILE A 60 -1.14 -0.73 -1.16
N ARG A 61 -1.12 -2.05 -1.34
CA ARG A 61 -2.33 -2.87 -1.46
C ARG A 61 -3.15 -2.92 -0.18
N ALA A 62 -2.51 -3.04 0.98
CA ALA A 62 -3.19 -3.13 2.27
C ALA A 62 -3.95 -1.85 2.62
N PHE A 63 -3.43 -0.68 2.26
CA PHE A 63 -4.05 0.60 2.54
C PHE A 63 -5.03 1.08 1.46
N ASN A 64 -5.23 0.35 0.39
CA ASN A 64 -6.24 0.65 -0.63
C ASN A 64 -7.58 -0.04 -0.27
N PRO A 65 -8.71 0.66 -0.16
CA PRO A 65 -8.95 2.07 -0.47
C PRO A 65 -8.74 3.05 0.69
N PHE A 66 -8.49 2.59 1.90
CA PHE A 66 -8.36 3.48 3.06
C PHE A 66 -7.26 2.99 4.01
N PRO A 67 -6.42 3.91 4.51
CA PRO A 67 -6.40 5.37 4.31
C PRO A 67 -5.75 5.82 3.00
N GLY A 68 -5.17 4.90 2.22
CA GLY A 68 -4.32 5.13 1.06
C GLY A 68 -2.87 5.30 1.48
N ALA A 69 -1.94 4.55 0.87
CA ALA A 69 -0.52 4.70 1.13
C ALA A 69 -0.04 6.09 0.67
N THR A 70 0.77 6.75 1.48
CA THR A 70 1.22 8.13 1.26
C THR A 70 2.74 8.22 1.14
N SER A 71 3.20 9.17 0.37
CA SER A 71 4.60 9.60 0.30
C SER A 71 4.68 11.02 -0.26
N SER A 72 5.85 11.66 -0.22
CA SER A 72 6.01 13.02 -0.71
C SER A 72 7.23 13.17 -1.63
N ILE A 73 7.15 14.13 -2.55
CA ILE A 73 8.26 14.63 -3.36
C ILE A 73 8.33 16.13 -3.12
N GLY A 74 9.40 16.62 -2.50
CA GLY A 74 9.45 17.99 -2.00
C GLY A 74 8.25 18.26 -1.07
N ASN A 75 7.54 19.34 -1.28
CA ASN A 75 6.37 19.70 -0.48
C ASN A 75 5.05 19.08 -0.97
N LEU A 76 5.09 18.24 -1.99
CA LEU A 76 3.90 17.62 -2.55
C LEU A 76 3.66 16.24 -1.95
N SER A 77 2.62 16.11 -1.13
CA SER A 77 2.15 14.82 -0.64
C SER A 77 1.35 14.11 -1.74
N LEU A 78 1.61 12.82 -1.92
CA LEU A 78 0.99 11.97 -2.94
C LEU A 78 0.41 10.73 -2.28
N LYS A 79 -0.73 10.24 -2.79
CA LYS A 79 -1.22 8.90 -2.50
C LYS A 79 -0.82 7.94 -3.60
N LEU A 80 -0.38 6.74 -3.19
CA LEU A 80 -0.04 5.64 -4.07
C LEU A 80 -1.15 4.59 -3.94
N TRP A 81 -1.75 4.21 -5.08
CA TRP A 81 -2.93 3.36 -5.08
C TRP A 81 -2.70 1.98 -5.66
N ASN A 82 -1.78 1.88 -6.61
CA ASN A 82 -1.49 0.62 -7.28
C ASN A 82 -0.01 0.52 -7.61
N SER A 83 0.54 -0.68 -7.45
CA SER A 83 1.95 -0.99 -7.73
C SER A 83 2.11 -2.45 -8.10
N ARG A 84 3.28 -2.79 -8.61
CA ARG A 84 3.70 -4.17 -8.83
C ARG A 84 5.22 -4.30 -8.74
N ILE A 85 5.67 -5.53 -8.56
CA ILE A 85 7.09 -5.85 -8.72
C ILE A 85 7.35 -6.07 -10.20
N PRO A 86 8.19 -5.24 -10.85
CA PRO A 86 8.45 -5.36 -12.28
C PRO A 86 9.28 -6.61 -12.59
N ARG A 87 9.01 -7.26 -13.72
CA ARG A 87 9.83 -8.38 -14.22
C ARG A 87 11.20 -7.89 -14.74
N ASN A 88 11.19 -6.74 -15.39
CA ASN A 88 12.38 -6.05 -15.89
C ASN A 88 12.38 -4.65 -15.30
N ALA A 89 13.34 -4.37 -14.43
CA ALA A 89 13.51 -3.07 -13.80
C ALA A 89 14.73 -2.35 -14.35
N PRO A 90 14.73 -1.01 -14.42
CA PRO A 90 15.95 -0.25 -14.63
C PRO A 90 16.98 -0.60 -13.54
N SER A 91 18.27 -0.57 -13.90
CA SER A 91 19.34 -0.71 -12.90
C SER A 91 19.25 0.43 -11.90
N GLY A 92 19.31 0.11 -10.63
CA GLY A 92 19.26 1.07 -9.53
C GLY A 92 20.42 0.89 -8.55
N GLU A 93 21.55 0.31 -8.99
CA GLU A 93 22.66 -0.03 -8.10
C GLU A 93 23.26 1.18 -7.38
N GLN A 94 23.33 2.32 -8.06
CA GLN A 94 23.86 3.57 -7.48
C GLN A 94 22.76 4.50 -6.94
N ALA A 95 21.49 4.11 -7.07
CA ALA A 95 20.37 4.94 -6.69
C ALA A 95 20.02 4.74 -5.21
N GLY A 96 19.72 5.82 -4.52
CA GLY A 96 19.21 5.79 -3.14
C GLY A 96 17.73 5.42 -3.08
N ALA A 97 17.30 4.89 -1.94
CA ALA A 97 15.89 4.57 -1.70
C ALA A 97 14.98 5.81 -1.94
N GLY A 98 13.82 5.59 -2.55
CA GLY A 98 12.88 6.63 -2.96
C GLY A 98 13.21 7.32 -4.29
N GLN A 99 14.38 7.06 -4.89
CA GLN A 99 14.76 7.68 -6.16
C GLN A 99 13.96 7.10 -7.32
N VAL A 100 13.43 7.98 -8.17
CA VAL A 100 12.79 7.62 -9.43
C VAL A 100 13.87 7.22 -10.43
N LEU A 101 13.82 5.98 -10.91
CA LEU A 101 14.81 5.41 -11.84
C LEU A 101 14.42 5.63 -13.31
N GLY A 102 13.14 5.91 -13.58
CA GLY A 102 12.62 6.11 -14.92
C GLY A 102 11.11 5.93 -14.99
N PHE A 103 10.60 6.07 -16.20
CA PHE A 103 9.18 6.00 -16.50
C PHE A 103 8.90 4.82 -17.44
N GLY A 104 7.82 4.08 -17.15
CA GLY A 104 7.20 3.15 -18.09
C GLY A 104 6.22 3.88 -19.02
N ASP A 105 5.31 3.14 -19.66
CA ASP A 105 4.30 3.74 -20.54
C ASP A 105 3.37 4.68 -19.73
N GLU A 106 2.82 4.21 -18.63
CA GLU A 106 1.96 4.97 -17.73
C GLU A 106 2.43 4.93 -16.26
N SER A 107 3.55 4.30 -15.98
CA SER A 107 4.09 3.98 -14.66
C SER A 107 5.40 4.67 -14.35
N VAL A 108 5.86 4.50 -13.12
CA VAL A 108 7.12 5.04 -12.60
C VAL A 108 7.86 3.96 -11.85
N PHE A 109 9.16 3.80 -12.14
CA PHE A 109 10.05 2.89 -11.42
C PHE A 109 10.73 3.62 -10.27
N VAL A 110 10.63 3.08 -9.07
CA VAL A 110 11.20 3.69 -7.86
C VAL A 110 12.13 2.70 -7.17
N LYS A 111 13.30 3.16 -6.78
CA LYS A 111 14.27 2.41 -5.99
C LYS A 111 13.75 2.23 -4.56
N CYS A 112 13.79 1.01 -4.07
CA CYS A 112 13.52 0.65 -2.68
C CYS A 112 14.83 0.31 -1.95
N GLY A 113 14.80 0.12 -0.65
CA GLY A 113 15.95 -0.35 0.10
C GLY A 113 16.52 -1.65 -0.47
N ALA A 114 15.64 -2.58 -0.85
CA ALA A 114 15.97 -3.73 -1.68
C ALA A 114 15.01 -3.83 -2.86
N GLY A 115 15.56 -3.95 -4.07
CA GLY A 115 14.79 -4.08 -5.32
C GLY A 115 14.24 -2.76 -5.85
N VAL A 116 13.31 -2.89 -6.79
CA VAL A 116 12.62 -1.80 -7.48
C VAL A 116 11.13 -2.10 -7.51
N ILE A 117 10.31 -1.08 -7.29
CA ILE A 117 8.86 -1.16 -7.43
C ILE A 117 8.41 -0.34 -8.65
N GLU A 118 7.40 -0.82 -9.34
CA GLU A 118 6.72 -0.07 -10.39
C GLU A 118 5.39 0.45 -9.84
N VAL A 119 5.27 1.76 -9.70
CA VAL A 119 4.04 2.43 -9.24
C VAL A 119 3.19 2.75 -10.47
N LEU A 120 1.94 2.32 -10.45
CA LEU A 120 1.02 2.41 -11.59
C LEU A 120 0.05 3.58 -11.46
N GLU A 121 -0.49 3.80 -10.25
CA GLU A 121 -1.49 4.84 -9.98
C GLU A 121 -1.11 5.69 -8.79
N MET A 122 -1.26 7.00 -8.94
CA MET A 122 -1.06 8.00 -7.90
C MET A 122 -2.19 9.02 -7.88
N GLN A 123 -2.20 9.85 -6.84
CA GLN A 123 -3.18 10.92 -6.68
C GLN A 123 -2.53 12.11 -5.98
N LYS A 124 -2.69 13.29 -6.56
CA LYS A 124 -2.36 14.58 -5.93
C LYS A 124 -3.47 14.99 -4.94
N PRO A 125 -3.18 15.81 -3.91
CA PRO A 125 -4.20 16.34 -2.99
C PRO A 125 -5.37 16.98 -3.77
N GLY A 126 -6.60 16.61 -3.41
CA GLY A 126 -7.81 17.12 -4.06
C GLY A 126 -8.04 16.62 -5.50
N GLY A 127 -7.11 15.86 -6.08
CA GLY A 127 -7.21 15.36 -7.45
C GLY A 127 -7.89 13.99 -7.56
N LYS A 128 -7.88 13.46 -8.77
CA LYS A 128 -8.33 12.09 -9.09
C LYS A 128 -7.14 11.13 -9.10
N ARG A 129 -7.41 9.83 -9.01
CA ARG A 129 -6.43 8.78 -9.29
C ARG A 129 -6.09 8.82 -10.78
N ILE A 130 -4.81 8.88 -11.11
CA ILE A 130 -4.29 8.96 -12.47
C ILE A 130 -3.04 8.07 -12.61
N PRO A 131 -2.63 7.72 -13.82
CA PRO A 131 -1.36 7.03 -14.06
C PRO A 131 -0.19 7.75 -13.39
N ALA A 132 0.71 6.98 -12.79
CA ALA A 132 1.81 7.53 -11.99
C ALA A 132 2.73 8.44 -12.81
N LYS A 133 3.02 8.07 -14.08
CA LYS A 133 3.78 8.92 -15.01
C LYS A 133 3.13 10.29 -15.17
N LEU A 134 1.83 10.32 -15.47
CA LEU A 134 1.08 11.56 -15.65
C LEU A 134 1.04 12.41 -14.36
N CYS A 135 0.98 11.73 -13.20
CA CYS A 135 1.00 12.40 -11.91
C CYS A 135 2.31 13.15 -11.65
N LEU A 136 3.44 12.59 -12.08
CA LEU A 136 4.77 13.16 -11.88
C LEU A 136 5.23 14.06 -13.04
N GLN A 137 4.54 14.08 -14.18
CA GLN A 137 4.83 15.00 -15.25
C GLN A 137 4.74 16.46 -14.75
N GLY A 138 5.78 17.24 -15.07
CA GLY A 138 5.88 18.65 -14.67
C GLY A 138 6.41 18.88 -13.24
N LEU A 139 6.74 17.82 -12.47
CA LEU A 139 7.41 17.96 -11.17
C LEU A 139 8.94 17.98 -11.28
N SER A 140 9.48 17.49 -12.38
CA SER A 140 10.92 17.55 -12.68
C SER A 140 11.17 18.76 -13.56
N GLU A 141 11.89 19.75 -13.06
CA GLU A 141 12.58 20.70 -13.92
C GLU A 141 13.72 19.96 -14.65
N ALA A 142 14.05 20.37 -15.87
CA ALA A 142 14.97 19.64 -16.75
C ALA A 142 16.31 19.37 -16.03
N GLY A 143 16.54 18.12 -15.65
CA GLY A 143 17.78 17.65 -15.04
C GLY A 143 17.71 17.28 -13.56
N GLU A 144 16.62 17.58 -12.85
CA GLU A 144 16.47 17.14 -11.46
C GLU A 144 15.97 15.70 -11.36
N MET A 145 16.67 14.88 -10.56
CA MET A 145 16.24 13.54 -10.22
C MET A 145 15.10 13.60 -9.19
N LEU A 146 13.92 13.16 -9.58
CA LEU A 146 12.80 13.03 -8.67
C LEU A 146 13.10 12.00 -7.58
N ARG A 147 12.85 12.36 -6.34
CA ARG A 147 13.03 11.47 -5.20
C ARG A 147 11.88 11.62 -4.21
N PHE A 148 11.27 10.51 -3.87
CA PHE A 148 10.37 10.43 -2.73
C PHE A 148 11.14 10.58 -1.43
N GLN A 149 10.59 11.33 -0.51
CA GLN A 149 11.20 11.55 0.80
C GLN A 149 11.19 10.26 1.62
N ALA A 150 12.25 10.06 2.39
CA ALA A 150 12.27 9.02 3.40
C ALA A 150 11.24 9.38 4.50
N LYS A 151 10.61 8.37 5.07
CA LYS A 151 9.78 8.55 6.25
C LYS A 151 10.65 9.17 7.36
N GLU A 152 10.23 10.32 7.88
CA GLU A 152 10.86 10.86 9.08
C GLU A 152 10.59 9.87 10.23
N ASN A 153 11.65 9.27 10.76
CA ASN A 153 11.55 8.50 11.99
C ASN A 153 11.22 9.49 13.10
N SER A 154 9.93 9.62 13.42
CA SER A 154 9.53 10.17 14.70
C SER A 154 10.10 9.21 15.75
N ALA A 155 11.22 9.58 16.36
CA ALA A 155 11.75 8.87 17.51
C ALA A 155 10.67 8.83 18.60
N PRO A 156 10.58 7.73 19.37
CA PRO A 156 9.60 7.56 20.41
C PRO A 156 9.72 8.59 21.52
#